data_2cb2ac261e07efc663aa703634a90fe5
#
_entry.id   2cb2ac261e07efc663aa703634a90fe5
#
_cell.length_a   1.000
_cell.length_b   1.000
_cell.length_c   1.000
_cell.angle_alpha   90.00
_cell.angle_beta   90.00
_cell.angle_gamma   90.00
#
_symmetry.space_group_name_H-M   'P 1'
#
loop_
_entity.id
_entity.type
_entity.pdbx_description
1 polymer ?
#
loop_
_entity_poly.entity_id
_entity_poly.type
_entity_poly.pdbx_seq_one_letter_code
_entity_poly.pdbx_strand_id
1 'polypeptide(L)'
;MNKSSGFTVLEWLISCVIGLFLMAGAFSIYVMSRNNNRQLQIYNEMQENGRIAMDLLQNDLRMTGFFGDLTGQPIRLNSNIKTKILFSKEQDCRDERAESGGTLPDSGDNGVLRPLMIRHVNGSGRLNDELSCLAKIRLQSNSDVVVLKRLFGNPLSLRSSDWDPERIYLAANSNQGMFFSGADKTVKTELASLYHSQIREYQHHIYFIQQSGTVPELRLIQLTDKMNAGLSLPLVQGVERLRVLVAVDESVPADGITDKYLLPEQVPPTIWNTFAITGVHLFLLIRALDPSPDYLNEQRYLMGDQSLPPFNDHYQRLLMQTSVYFPNAGLPKD
;
A
#
# COMPACT_ATOMS: atom_id res chain seq x y z
N MET A 1 -10.11 75.48 -39.68
CA MET A 1 -8.89 75.17 -38.91
C MET A 1 -9.32 74.85 -37.46
N ASN A 2 -9.47 73.59 -37.13
CA ASN A 2 -9.78 73.17 -35.73
C ASN A 2 -8.50 73.38 -34.90
N LYS A 3 -8.58 74.26 -33.92
CA LYS A 3 -7.51 74.37 -32.89
C LYS A 3 -7.57 73.11 -32.02
N SER A 4 -6.53 72.28 -32.10
CA SER A 4 -6.31 71.22 -31.10
C SER A 4 -5.92 71.92 -29.79
N SER A 5 -6.80 71.81 -28.79
CA SER A 5 -6.51 72.21 -27.42
C SER A 5 -5.51 71.16 -26.82
N GLY A 6 -4.32 71.63 -26.44
CA GLY A 6 -3.35 70.75 -25.75
C GLY A 6 -3.81 70.41 -24.34
N PHE A 7 -3.43 69.21 -23.86
CA PHE A 7 -3.68 68.75 -22.47
C PHE A 7 -3.07 69.71 -21.45
N THR A 8 -3.81 70.00 -20.40
CA THR A 8 -3.27 70.77 -19.27
C THR A 8 -2.42 69.85 -18.37
N VAL A 9 -1.43 70.41 -17.66
CA VAL A 9 -0.60 69.69 -16.70
C VAL A 9 -1.45 69.05 -15.64
N LEU A 10 -2.58 69.64 -15.25
CA LEU A 10 -3.54 69.08 -14.27
C LEU A 10 -4.19 67.80 -14.79
N GLU A 11 -4.67 67.81 -16.05
CA GLU A 11 -5.29 66.63 -16.68
C GLU A 11 -4.30 65.46 -16.79
N TRP A 12 -3.02 65.76 -17.10
CA TRP A 12 -1.97 64.76 -17.16
C TRP A 12 -1.69 64.15 -15.77
N LEU A 13 -1.64 64.95 -14.70
CA LEU A 13 -1.46 64.48 -13.31
C LEU A 13 -2.63 63.61 -12.86
N ILE A 14 -3.86 64.02 -13.13
CA ILE A 14 -5.07 63.22 -12.79
C ILE A 14 -5.04 61.90 -13.53
N SER A 15 -4.71 61.89 -14.82
CA SER A 15 -4.61 60.65 -15.62
C SER A 15 -3.53 59.70 -15.09
N CYS A 16 -2.37 60.22 -14.67
CA CYS A 16 -1.33 59.40 -14.03
C CYS A 16 -1.76 58.79 -12.71
N VAL A 17 -2.46 59.55 -11.86
CA VAL A 17 -2.97 59.05 -10.59
C VAL A 17 -4.00 57.92 -10.81
N ILE A 18 -4.95 58.14 -11.71
CA ILE A 18 -5.94 57.14 -12.08
C ILE A 18 -5.25 55.87 -12.65
N GLY A 19 -4.25 56.08 -13.55
CA GLY A 19 -3.48 54.98 -14.13
C GLY A 19 -2.74 54.19 -13.07
N LEU A 20 -2.12 54.82 -12.07
CA LEU A 20 -1.48 54.15 -10.96
C LEU A 20 -2.45 53.33 -10.09
N PHE A 21 -3.65 53.84 -9.81
CA PHE A 21 -4.68 53.11 -9.09
C PHE A 21 -5.14 51.88 -9.87
N LEU A 22 -5.36 52.01 -11.18
CA LEU A 22 -5.76 50.86 -12.02
C LEU A 22 -4.65 49.82 -12.11
N MET A 23 -3.38 50.22 -12.25
CA MET A 23 -2.22 49.32 -12.24
C MET A 23 -2.07 48.59 -10.88
N ALA A 24 -2.21 49.30 -9.77
CA ALA A 24 -2.17 48.71 -8.44
C ALA A 24 -3.29 47.66 -8.24
N GLY A 25 -4.50 47.95 -8.70
CA GLY A 25 -5.62 47.01 -8.68
C GLY A 25 -5.37 45.77 -9.54
N ALA A 26 -4.90 45.98 -10.78
CA ALA A 26 -4.59 44.86 -11.69
C ALA A 26 -3.45 43.98 -11.14
N PHE A 27 -2.41 44.60 -10.57
CA PHE A 27 -1.32 43.87 -9.94
C PHE A 27 -1.79 43.06 -8.73
N SER A 28 -2.66 43.61 -7.88
CA SER A 28 -3.23 42.89 -6.74
C SER A 28 -4.01 41.65 -7.19
N ILE A 29 -4.86 41.79 -8.23
CA ILE A 29 -5.61 40.67 -8.81
C ILE A 29 -4.65 39.62 -9.39
N TYR A 30 -3.59 40.04 -10.07
CA TYR A 30 -2.61 39.12 -10.63
C TYR A 30 -1.89 38.31 -9.55
N VAL A 31 -1.44 38.94 -8.47
CA VAL A 31 -0.77 38.26 -7.35
C VAL A 31 -1.73 37.28 -6.66
N MET A 32 -2.97 37.69 -6.41
CA MET A 32 -4.01 36.82 -5.83
C MET A 32 -4.31 35.62 -6.73
N SER A 33 -4.46 35.83 -8.03
CA SER A 33 -4.70 34.75 -9.00
C SER A 33 -3.54 33.76 -9.04
N ARG A 34 -2.31 34.25 -9.00
CA ARG A 34 -1.11 33.41 -8.98
C ARG A 34 -1.04 32.53 -7.72
N ASN A 35 -1.35 33.09 -6.55
CA ASN A 35 -1.37 32.34 -5.30
C ASN A 35 -2.48 31.27 -5.30
N ASN A 36 -3.67 31.61 -5.77
CA ASN A 36 -4.77 30.65 -5.91
C ASN A 36 -4.42 29.50 -6.86
N ASN A 37 -3.81 29.80 -8.01
CA ASN A 37 -3.39 28.77 -8.96
C ASN A 37 -2.34 27.84 -8.33
N ARG A 38 -1.38 28.35 -7.56
CA ARG A 38 -0.40 27.53 -6.86
C ARG A 38 -1.06 26.61 -5.83
N GLN A 39 -2.00 27.11 -5.04
CA GLN A 39 -2.74 26.29 -4.07
C GLN A 39 -3.55 25.20 -4.74
N LEU A 40 -4.22 25.50 -5.86
CA LEU A 40 -4.94 24.51 -6.66
C LEU A 40 -4.02 23.43 -7.23
N GLN A 41 -2.84 23.81 -7.71
CA GLN A 41 -1.85 22.84 -8.20
C GLN A 41 -1.39 21.88 -7.10
N ILE A 42 -1.04 22.40 -5.91
CA ILE A 42 -0.64 21.58 -4.76
C ILE A 42 -1.78 20.62 -4.37
N TYR A 43 -3.00 21.11 -4.31
CA TYR A 43 -4.16 20.28 -3.96
C TYR A 43 -4.42 19.18 -5.00
N ASN A 44 -4.36 19.50 -6.29
CA ASN A 44 -4.53 18.54 -7.37
C ASN A 44 -3.43 17.48 -7.36
N GLU A 45 -2.18 17.86 -7.09
CA GLU A 45 -1.06 16.93 -6.96
C GLU A 45 -1.27 15.97 -5.78
N MET A 46 -1.66 16.49 -4.62
CA MET A 46 -1.99 15.63 -3.47
C MET A 46 -3.14 14.67 -3.77
N GLN A 47 -4.20 15.14 -4.44
CA GLN A 47 -5.32 14.29 -4.84
C GLN A 47 -4.88 13.19 -5.80
N GLU A 48 -4.08 13.51 -6.81
CA GLU A 48 -3.61 12.54 -7.80
C GLU A 48 -2.68 11.50 -7.16
N ASN A 49 -1.70 11.93 -6.35
CA ASN A 49 -0.83 11.02 -5.62
C ASN A 49 -1.63 10.12 -4.67
N GLY A 50 -2.59 10.69 -3.95
CA GLY A 50 -3.45 9.93 -3.06
C GLY A 50 -4.33 8.92 -3.79
N ARG A 51 -4.90 9.29 -4.95
CA ARG A 51 -5.69 8.41 -5.80
C ARG A 51 -4.86 7.25 -6.34
N ILE A 52 -3.66 7.52 -6.85
CA ILE A 52 -2.74 6.48 -7.34
C ILE A 52 -2.37 5.52 -6.21
N ALA A 53 -1.98 6.03 -5.04
CA ALA A 53 -1.62 5.20 -3.89
C ALA A 53 -2.80 4.33 -3.44
N MET A 54 -4.01 4.90 -3.40
CA MET A 54 -5.22 4.20 -3.01
C MET A 54 -5.59 3.10 -4.01
N ASP A 55 -5.54 3.39 -5.32
CA ASP A 55 -5.84 2.44 -6.38
C ASP A 55 -4.86 1.26 -6.38
N LEU A 56 -3.55 1.52 -6.18
CA LEU A 56 -2.54 0.47 -6.08
C LEU A 56 -2.83 -0.47 -4.91
N LEU A 57 -3.06 0.09 -3.72
CA LEU A 57 -3.36 -0.70 -2.51
C LEU A 57 -4.68 -1.46 -2.64
N GLN A 58 -5.75 -0.83 -3.15
CA GLN A 58 -7.05 -1.47 -3.32
C GLN A 58 -7.00 -2.65 -4.28
N ASN A 59 -6.37 -2.48 -5.44
CA ASN A 59 -6.31 -3.51 -6.47
C ASN A 59 -5.55 -4.73 -5.96
N ASP A 60 -4.47 -4.52 -5.22
CA ASP A 60 -3.67 -5.61 -4.69
C ASP A 60 -4.36 -6.29 -3.51
N LEU A 61 -4.96 -5.53 -2.60
CA LEU A 61 -5.71 -6.04 -1.46
C LEU A 61 -6.94 -6.86 -1.88
N ARG A 62 -7.67 -6.47 -2.92
CA ARG A 62 -8.80 -7.26 -3.44
C ARG A 62 -8.41 -8.65 -3.89
N MET A 63 -7.17 -8.84 -4.32
CA MET A 63 -6.65 -10.14 -4.75
C MET A 63 -6.02 -10.94 -3.60
N THR A 64 -5.92 -10.38 -2.40
CA THR A 64 -5.36 -11.06 -1.23
C THR A 64 -6.10 -12.37 -0.97
N GLY A 65 -5.34 -13.44 -0.71
CA GLY A 65 -5.90 -14.75 -0.47
C GLY A 65 -6.36 -15.51 -1.72
N PHE A 66 -6.17 -14.96 -2.91
CA PHE A 66 -6.40 -15.71 -4.13
C PHE A 66 -5.25 -16.69 -4.38
N PHE A 67 -5.55 -18.01 -4.28
CA PHE A 67 -4.62 -19.10 -4.49
C PHE A 67 -5.10 -20.08 -5.57
N GLY A 68 -5.83 -19.57 -6.57
CA GLY A 68 -6.42 -20.41 -7.63
C GLY A 68 -7.46 -21.35 -7.04
N ASP A 69 -7.37 -22.64 -7.40
CA ASP A 69 -8.33 -23.67 -6.93
C ASP A 69 -8.22 -23.98 -5.43
N LEU A 70 -7.13 -23.53 -4.77
CA LEU A 70 -6.94 -23.62 -3.31
C LEU A 70 -7.51 -22.41 -2.54
N THR A 71 -8.11 -21.46 -3.22
CA THR A 71 -8.72 -20.28 -2.56
C THR A 71 -9.76 -20.70 -1.54
N GLY A 72 -9.72 -20.10 -0.35
CA GLY A 72 -10.62 -20.41 0.76
C GLY A 72 -10.23 -21.67 1.56
N GLN A 73 -9.09 -22.30 1.26
CA GLN A 73 -8.56 -23.42 2.04
C GLN A 73 -7.30 -22.98 2.81
N PRO A 74 -7.07 -23.53 4.03
CA PRO A 74 -5.82 -23.32 4.73
C PRO A 74 -4.66 -23.95 3.96
N ILE A 75 -3.66 -23.12 3.60
CA ILE A 75 -2.46 -23.57 2.88
C ILE A 75 -1.41 -23.99 3.90
N ARG A 76 -1.10 -25.29 3.97
CA ARG A 76 -0.19 -25.88 4.96
C ARG A 76 0.91 -26.70 4.28
N LEU A 77 2.14 -26.49 4.70
CA LEU A 77 3.28 -27.28 4.24
C LEU A 77 3.11 -28.76 4.68
N ASN A 78 3.48 -29.68 3.81
CA ASN A 78 3.39 -31.14 4.00
C ASN A 78 1.97 -31.68 4.24
N SER A 79 0.94 -30.85 4.15
CA SER A 79 -0.46 -31.25 4.13
C SER A 79 -1.00 -31.19 2.69
N ASN A 80 -1.33 -29.97 2.25
CA ASN A 80 -1.81 -29.75 0.88
C ASN A 80 -0.80 -29.02 -0.01
N ILE A 81 0.34 -28.55 0.54
CA ILE A 81 1.37 -27.86 -0.20
C ILE A 81 2.74 -28.53 -0.02
N LYS A 82 3.50 -28.59 -1.12
CA LYS A 82 4.92 -28.92 -1.15
C LYS A 82 5.72 -27.70 -1.58
N THR A 83 6.98 -27.63 -1.16
CA THR A 83 7.92 -26.61 -1.64
C THR A 83 9.30 -27.19 -1.82
N LYS A 84 9.99 -26.76 -2.87
CA LYS A 84 11.43 -26.99 -3.08
C LYS A 84 12.25 -25.75 -2.76
N ILE A 85 11.59 -24.64 -2.46
CA ILE A 85 12.24 -23.37 -2.20
C ILE A 85 12.60 -23.32 -0.73
N LEU A 86 13.88 -23.03 -0.45
CA LEU A 86 14.38 -22.78 0.89
C LEU A 86 14.91 -21.34 0.92
N PHE A 87 14.27 -20.48 1.70
CA PHE A 87 14.80 -19.16 1.98
C PHE A 87 15.67 -19.19 3.22
N SER A 88 16.82 -18.49 3.19
CA SER A 88 17.55 -18.18 4.43
C SER A 88 16.73 -17.15 5.25
N LYS A 89 17.04 -17.04 6.55
CA LYS A 89 16.36 -16.03 7.41
C LYS A 89 16.51 -14.60 6.87
N GLU A 90 17.61 -14.32 6.20
CA GLU A 90 17.92 -13.02 5.61
C GLU A 90 17.15 -12.78 4.29
N GLN A 91 16.81 -13.86 3.61
CA GLN A 91 16.05 -13.82 2.34
C GLN A 91 14.55 -13.88 2.55
N ASP A 92 14.10 -14.45 3.66
CA ASP A 92 12.69 -14.52 4.01
C ASP A 92 12.31 -13.34 4.91
N CYS A 93 11.23 -12.65 4.58
CA CYS A 93 10.71 -11.55 5.39
C CYS A 93 9.94 -12.10 6.60
N ARG A 94 10.65 -12.71 7.55
CA ARG A 94 10.08 -13.30 8.77
C ARG A 94 10.16 -12.34 9.95
N ASP A 95 9.19 -12.45 10.86
CA ASP A 95 9.35 -11.95 12.21
C ASP A 95 10.22 -12.91 13.08
N GLU A 96 10.72 -12.41 14.20
CA GLU A 96 11.58 -13.20 15.10
C GLU A 96 10.85 -14.38 15.74
N ARG A 97 9.53 -14.33 15.83
CA ARG A 97 8.69 -15.35 16.46
C ARG A 97 8.29 -16.48 15.53
N ALA A 98 8.70 -16.41 14.26
CA ALA A 98 8.38 -17.41 13.22
C ALA A 98 6.87 -17.71 13.06
N GLU A 99 6.00 -16.90 13.64
CA GLU A 99 4.56 -17.09 13.56
C GLU A 99 4.02 -16.62 12.21
N SER A 100 4.16 -17.43 11.17
CA SER A 100 3.42 -17.32 9.90
C SER A 100 3.63 -16.05 9.07
N GLY A 101 4.58 -15.18 9.42
CA GLY A 101 4.98 -14.02 8.62
C GLY A 101 5.80 -14.37 7.38
N GLY A 102 6.33 -15.60 7.31
CA GLY A 102 7.19 -16.06 6.24
C GLY A 102 6.56 -16.01 4.87
N THR A 103 7.40 -15.96 3.86
CA THR A 103 7.02 -15.92 2.44
C THR A 103 6.28 -17.18 2.02
N LEU A 104 6.72 -18.33 2.52
CA LEU A 104 6.13 -19.64 2.27
C LEU A 104 5.55 -20.22 3.56
N PRO A 105 4.64 -21.22 3.45
CA PRO A 105 4.14 -21.94 4.63
C PRO A 105 5.30 -22.55 5.44
N ASP A 106 5.25 -22.45 6.75
CA ASP A 106 6.23 -23.05 7.65
C ASP A 106 5.83 -24.49 8.06
N SER A 107 6.78 -25.28 8.60
CA SER A 107 6.58 -26.66 8.98
C SER A 107 6.04 -26.87 10.41
N GLY A 108 5.78 -25.79 11.17
CA GLY A 108 5.24 -25.86 12.54
C GLY A 108 3.74 -26.15 12.61
N ASP A 109 3.25 -26.46 13.81
CA ASP A 109 1.80 -26.74 14.07
C ASP A 109 0.87 -25.58 13.66
N ASN A 110 1.38 -24.36 13.60
CA ASN A 110 0.69 -23.17 13.16
C ASN A 110 1.11 -22.72 11.74
N GLY A 111 1.77 -23.58 10.97
CA GLY A 111 2.36 -23.30 9.67
C GLY A 111 1.36 -23.01 8.54
N VAL A 112 0.27 -22.31 8.83
CA VAL A 112 -0.69 -21.84 7.83
C VAL A 112 -0.12 -20.60 7.15
N LEU A 113 -0.12 -20.58 5.82
CA LEU A 113 0.20 -19.37 5.07
C LEU A 113 -0.86 -18.31 5.32
N ARG A 114 -0.50 -17.21 5.95
CA ARG A 114 -1.41 -16.06 6.14
C ARG A 114 -1.41 -15.19 4.88
N PRO A 115 -2.55 -15.03 4.22
CA PRO A 115 -2.66 -14.19 3.03
C PRO A 115 -2.42 -12.71 3.30
N LEU A 116 -2.79 -12.27 4.51
CA LEU A 116 -2.66 -10.88 4.95
C LEU A 116 -1.99 -10.84 6.32
N MET A 117 -1.13 -9.87 6.51
CA MET A 117 -0.58 -9.49 7.80
C MET A 117 -0.39 -7.96 7.83
N ILE A 118 -0.78 -7.34 8.93
CA ILE A 118 -0.60 -5.90 9.11
C ILE A 118 0.16 -5.69 10.42
N ARG A 119 1.16 -4.81 10.40
CA ARG A 119 1.98 -4.48 11.56
C ARG A 119 2.05 -2.97 11.74
N HIS A 120 1.89 -2.52 12.98
CA HIS A 120 1.98 -1.11 13.32
C HIS A 120 3.42 -0.71 13.63
N VAL A 121 3.88 0.37 13.02
CA VAL A 121 5.16 1.02 13.32
C VAL A 121 4.97 1.98 14.49
N ASN A 122 5.64 1.72 15.59
CA ASN A 122 5.51 2.54 16.80
C ASN A 122 6.08 3.97 16.63
N GLY A 123 5.92 4.80 17.65
CA GLY A 123 6.39 6.19 17.63
C GLY A 123 7.91 6.36 17.43
N SER A 124 8.71 5.31 17.66
CA SER A 124 10.16 5.31 17.41
C SER A 124 10.55 4.89 15.98
N GLY A 125 9.58 4.63 15.13
CA GLY A 125 9.82 4.19 13.74
C GLY A 125 10.26 2.73 13.63
N ARG A 126 9.89 1.89 14.62
CA ARG A 126 10.20 0.45 14.65
C ARG A 126 8.93 -0.38 14.72
N LEU A 127 9.00 -1.57 14.17
CA LEU A 127 8.00 -2.60 14.37
C LEU A 127 8.23 -3.28 15.73
N ASN A 128 7.16 -3.64 16.43
CA ASN A 128 7.26 -4.41 17.69
C ASN A 128 7.83 -5.81 17.45
N ASP A 129 7.51 -6.42 16.31
CA ASP A 129 8.09 -7.67 15.81
C ASP A 129 8.76 -7.34 14.47
N GLU A 130 10.09 -7.21 14.48
CA GLU A 130 10.85 -6.76 13.30
C GLU A 130 10.74 -7.79 12.17
N LEU A 131 10.28 -7.32 11.02
CA LEU A 131 10.40 -8.08 9.79
C LEU A 131 11.83 -7.94 9.28
N SER A 132 12.52 -9.06 9.07
CA SER A 132 13.94 -9.10 8.68
C SER A 132 14.25 -8.24 7.46
N CYS A 133 13.34 -8.20 6.49
CA CYS A 133 13.48 -7.40 5.28
C CYS A 133 13.35 -5.88 5.50
N LEU A 134 12.80 -5.45 6.62
CA LEU A 134 12.61 -4.03 6.98
C LEU A 134 13.60 -3.53 8.02
N ALA A 135 14.42 -4.40 8.62
CA ALA A 135 15.30 -4.08 9.75
C ALA A 135 16.30 -2.93 9.48
N LYS A 136 16.68 -2.71 8.21
CA LYS A 136 17.61 -1.65 7.78
C LYS A 136 16.90 -0.43 7.18
N ILE A 137 15.56 -0.44 7.14
CA ILE A 137 14.75 0.61 6.50
C ILE A 137 14.22 1.55 7.59
N ARG A 138 14.35 2.85 7.36
CA ARG A 138 13.74 3.85 8.25
C ARG A 138 12.26 3.97 7.91
N LEU A 139 11.44 3.31 8.71
CA LEU A 139 9.99 3.36 8.57
C LEU A 139 9.41 4.67 9.11
N GLN A 140 8.29 5.08 8.56
CA GLN A 140 7.52 6.20 9.07
C GLN A 140 6.81 5.80 10.37
N SER A 141 7.04 6.55 11.44
CA SER A 141 6.41 6.30 12.74
C SER A 141 4.89 6.47 12.69
N ASN A 142 4.19 5.70 13.52
CA ASN A 142 2.71 5.69 13.60
C ASN A 142 2.06 5.45 12.23
N SER A 143 2.62 4.57 11.43
CA SER A 143 2.11 4.11 10.15
C SER A 143 2.06 2.59 10.14
N ASP A 144 1.25 1.99 9.28
CA ASP A 144 1.15 0.55 9.19
C ASP A 144 1.98 0.01 8.03
N VAL A 145 2.48 -1.22 8.21
CA VAL A 145 3.08 -2.06 7.17
C VAL A 145 2.05 -3.11 6.78
N VAL A 146 1.77 -3.22 5.49
CA VAL A 146 0.82 -4.19 4.94
C VAL A 146 1.58 -5.25 4.15
N VAL A 147 1.47 -6.50 4.59
CA VAL A 147 2.04 -7.67 3.94
C VAL A 147 0.90 -8.47 3.35
N LEU A 148 0.93 -8.72 2.06
CA LEU A 148 -0.09 -9.52 1.38
C LEU A 148 0.53 -10.58 0.47
N LYS A 149 -0.21 -11.69 0.31
CA LYS A 149 0.19 -12.84 -0.48
C LYS A 149 -0.96 -13.30 -1.36
N ARG A 150 -0.66 -13.54 -2.62
CA ARG A 150 -1.66 -13.94 -3.61
C ARG A 150 -1.01 -14.57 -4.84
N LEU A 151 -1.81 -15.11 -5.72
CA LEU A 151 -1.37 -15.48 -7.06
C LEU A 151 -1.74 -14.38 -8.07
N PHE A 152 -0.99 -14.34 -9.16
CA PHE A 152 -1.39 -13.57 -10.34
C PHE A 152 -2.61 -14.23 -11.00
N GLY A 153 -3.55 -13.41 -11.49
CA GLY A 153 -4.84 -13.92 -11.97
C GLY A 153 -4.77 -14.90 -13.14
N ASN A 154 -3.86 -14.68 -14.10
CA ASN A 154 -3.76 -15.49 -15.30
C ASN A 154 -2.90 -16.73 -15.10
N PRO A 155 -3.40 -17.93 -15.46
CA PRO A 155 -2.59 -19.15 -15.47
C PRO A 155 -1.54 -19.09 -16.60
N LEU A 156 -0.38 -19.67 -16.30
CA LEU A 156 0.71 -19.82 -17.27
C LEU A 156 0.72 -21.23 -17.85
N SER A 157 1.36 -21.36 -19.01
CA SER A 157 1.52 -22.67 -19.64
C SER A 157 2.57 -23.52 -18.90
N LEU A 158 2.49 -24.85 -19.07
CA LEU A 158 3.50 -25.80 -18.57
C LEU A 158 4.85 -25.68 -19.29
N ARG A 159 4.96 -24.79 -20.28
CA ARG A 159 6.23 -24.55 -20.98
C ARG A 159 7.14 -23.72 -20.11
N SER A 160 8.30 -24.28 -19.76
CA SER A 160 9.30 -23.58 -18.92
C SER A 160 9.92 -22.34 -19.58
N SER A 161 9.71 -22.12 -20.88
CA SER A 161 10.13 -20.91 -21.57
C SER A 161 9.35 -19.67 -21.13
N ASP A 162 8.16 -19.88 -20.53
CA ASP A 162 7.27 -18.81 -20.13
C ASP A 162 7.47 -18.42 -18.65
N TRP A 163 8.39 -19.09 -17.95
CA TRP A 163 8.68 -18.85 -16.55
C TRP A 163 9.89 -17.93 -16.39
N ASP A 164 9.69 -16.81 -15.71
CA ASP A 164 10.78 -15.93 -15.34
C ASP A 164 11.63 -16.60 -14.23
N PRO A 165 12.94 -16.80 -14.45
CA PRO A 165 13.81 -17.44 -13.47
C PRO A 165 13.95 -16.70 -12.14
N GLU A 166 13.59 -15.42 -12.09
CA GLU A 166 13.61 -14.62 -10.87
C GLU A 166 12.28 -14.62 -10.10
N ARG A 167 11.29 -15.37 -10.58
CA ARG A 167 9.94 -15.41 -9.98
C ARG A 167 9.65 -16.77 -9.35
N ILE A 168 8.71 -16.74 -8.40
CA ILE A 168 8.18 -17.91 -7.72
C ILE A 168 6.77 -18.20 -8.25
N TYR A 169 6.49 -19.47 -8.40
CA TYR A 169 5.23 -19.96 -8.92
C TYR A 169 4.58 -20.95 -7.98
N LEU A 170 3.27 -21.02 -8.01
CA LEU A 170 2.47 -22.09 -7.42
C LEU A 170 1.77 -22.86 -8.56
N ALA A 171 2.06 -24.15 -8.64
CA ALA A 171 1.23 -25.10 -9.38
C ALA A 171 0.22 -25.69 -8.40
N ALA A 172 -1.08 -25.58 -8.67
CA ALA A 172 -2.10 -26.05 -7.77
C ALA A 172 -3.32 -26.59 -8.53
N ASN A 173 -3.98 -27.57 -7.91
CA ASN A 173 -5.32 -28.01 -8.21
C ASN A 173 -6.19 -27.87 -6.93
N SER A 174 -7.44 -28.36 -6.94
CA SER A 174 -8.36 -28.22 -5.81
C SER A 174 -7.90 -28.88 -4.50
N ASN A 175 -6.92 -29.80 -4.53
CA ASN A 175 -6.52 -30.58 -3.37
C ASN A 175 -5.10 -30.31 -2.89
N GLN A 176 -4.21 -29.99 -3.81
CA GLN A 176 -2.78 -29.86 -3.50
C GLN A 176 -2.06 -28.87 -4.43
N GLY A 177 -0.91 -28.42 -3.99
CA GLY A 177 -0.08 -27.54 -4.78
C GLY A 177 1.42 -27.68 -4.47
N MET A 178 2.24 -27.06 -5.30
CA MET A 178 3.68 -27.04 -5.13
C MET A 178 4.24 -25.66 -5.49
N PHE A 179 4.97 -25.05 -4.55
CA PHE A 179 5.78 -23.86 -4.82
C PHE A 179 7.11 -24.24 -5.46
N PHE A 180 7.50 -23.52 -6.48
CA PHE A 180 8.77 -23.70 -7.17
C PHE A 180 9.33 -22.39 -7.73
N SER A 181 10.64 -22.34 -7.93
CA SER A 181 11.32 -21.23 -8.60
C SER A 181 11.25 -21.39 -10.12
N GLY A 182 11.05 -20.31 -10.86
CA GLY A 182 11.13 -20.31 -12.31
C GLY A 182 12.50 -20.73 -12.86
N ALA A 183 13.55 -20.63 -12.04
CA ALA A 183 14.89 -21.14 -12.37
C ALA A 183 14.99 -22.66 -12.31
N ASP A 184 14.10 -23.35 -11.57
CA ASP A 184 14.14 -24.82 -11.40
C ASP A 184 13.57 -25.54 -12.62
N LYS A 185 14.48 -25.98 -13.49
CA LYS A 185 14.10 -26.75 -14.70
C LYS A 185 13.74 -28.22 -14.40
N THR A 186 14.06 -28.72 -13.19
CA THR A 186 13.82 -30.13 -12.82
C THR A 186 12.40 -30.38 -12.35
N VAL A 187 11.68 -29.34 -11.99
CA VAL A 187 10.32 -29.38 -11.44
C VAL A 187 9.28 -29.97 -12.41
N LYS A 188 9.55 -30.02 -13.71
CA LYS A 188 8.61 -30.51 -14.73
C LYS A 188 8.10 -31.92 -14.48
N THR A 189 8.98 -32.82 -14.01
CA THR A 189 8.61 -34.22 -13.74
C THR A 189 7.62 -34.30 -12.59
N GLU A 190 7.78 -33.45 -11.57
CA GLU A 190 6.88 -33.41 -10.41
C GLU A 190 5.57 -32.70 -10.75
N LEU A 191 5.62 -31.64 -11.55
CA LEU A 191 4.41 -30.97 -12.07
C LEU A 191 3.54 -31.91 -12.89
N ALA A 192 4.14 -32.85 -13.63
CA ALA A 192 3.41 -33.86 -14.38
C ALA A 192 2.58 -34.80 -13.47
N SER A 193 2.95 -34.94 -12.19
CA SER A 193 2.19 -35.70 -11.20
C SER A 193 1.02 -34.93 -10.58
N LEU A 194 0.99 -33.61 -10.76
CA LEU A 194 -0.11 -32.75 -10.31
C LEU A 194 -1.17 -32.63 -11.40
N TYR A 195 -2.00 -33.65 -11.54
CA TYR A 195 -3.05 -33.68 -12.56
C TYR A 195 -3.99 -32.47 -12.43
N HIS A 196 -4.35 -31.90 -13.58
CA HIS A 196 -5.24 -30.73 -13.69
C HIS A 196 -4.77 -29.48 -12.93
N SER A 197 -3.49 -29.39 -12.58
CA SER A 197 -2.95 -28.19 -11.93
C SER A 197 -2.83 -27.01 -12.88
N GLN A 198 -3.04 -25.82 -12.36
CA GLN A 198 -2.75 -24.56 -13.03
C GLN A 198 -1.53 -23.90 -12.39
N ILE A 199 -0.65 -23.37 -13.21
CA ILE A 199 0.54 -22.63 -12.73
C ILE A 199 0.24 -21.16 -12.74
N ARG A 200 0.51 -20.49 -11.62
CA ARG A 200 0.38 -19.03 -11.50
C ARG A 200 1.59 -18.47 -10.76
N GLU A 201 1.97 -17.25 -11.12
CA GLU A 201 3.01 -16.53 -10.40
C GLU A 201 2.53 -16.23 -8.96
N TYR A 202 3.37 -16.53 -7.99
CA TYR A 202 3.14 -16.22 -6.59
C TYR A 202 3.73 -14.85 -6.28
N GLN A 203 2.91 -13.99 -5.68
CA GLN A 203 3.29 -12.64 -5.30
C GLN A 203 3.18 -12.47 -3.80
N HIS A 204 4.25 -11.95 -3.22
CA HIS A 204 4.35 -11.50 -1.85
C HIS A 204 4.77 -10.04 -1.88
N HIS A 205 3.88 -9.16 -1.45
CA HIS A 205 4.05 -7.72 -1.47
C HIS A 205 4.06 -7.16 -0.07
N ILE A 206 4.98 -6.23 0.20
CA ILE A 206 5.11 -5.55 1.48
C ILE A 206 5.07 -4.06 1.20
N TYR A 207 3.97 -3.43 1.59
CA TYR A 207 3.76 -1.99 1.48
C TYR A 207 4.09 -1.30 2.80
N PHE A 208 4.83 -0.23 2.74
CA PHE A 208 5.21 0.58 3.89
C PHE A 208 5.50 2.01 3.49
N ILE A 209 5.46 2.91 4.48
CA ILE A 209 5.87 4.30 4.28
C ILE A 209 7.30 4.46 4.76
N GLN A 210 8.15 5.00 3.90
CA GLN A 210 9.53 5.36 4.21
C GLN A 210 9.71 6.86 4.11
N GLN A 211 10.44 7.44 5.07
CA GLN A 211 10.91 8.79 4.94
C GLN A 211 12.21 8.83 4.14
N SER A 212 12.12 9.20 2.88
CA SER A 212 13.26 9.39 1.99
C SER A 212 13.64 10.88 1.96
N GLY A 213 14.70 11.25 2.70
CA GLY A 213 15.05 12.67 2.84
C GLY A 213 13.94 13.45 3.53
N THR A 214 13.41 14.49 2.84
CA THR A 214 12.32 15.35 3.32
C THR A 214 10.93 14.90 2.86
N VAL A 215 10.84 14.03 1.86
CA VAL A 215 9.58 13.58 1.25
C VAL A 215 9.27 12.15 1.71
N PRO A 216 8.10 11.91 2.33
CA PRO A 216 7.64 10.57 2.63
C PRO A 216 7.13 9.88 1.35
N GLU A 217 7.33 8.56 1.27
CA GLU A 217 6.99 7.76 0.09
C GLU A 217 6.31 6.46 0.47
N LEU A 218 5.26 6.08 -0.26
CA LEU A 218 4.75 4.71 -0.29
C LEU A 218 5.72 3.86 -1.10
N ARG A 219 6.18 2.78 -0.50
CA ARG A 219 7.15 1.85 -1.11
C ARG A 219 6.64 0.42 -1.07
N LEU A 220 7.19 -0.39 -1.97
CA LEU A 220 6.88 -1.80 -2.13
C LEU A 220 8.17 -2.62 -2.09
N ILE A 221 8.19 -3.67 -1.27
CA ILE A 221 9.09 -4.81 -1.46
C ILE A 221 8.28 -5.92 -2.11
N GLN A 222 8.75 -6.39 -3.26
CA GLN A 222 8.17 -7.51 -3.99
C GLN A 222 9.09 -8.72 -3.88
N LEU A 223 8.49 -9.89 -3.61
CA LEU A 223 9.21 -11.14 -3.60
C LEU A 223 9.82 -11.45 -4.97
N THR A 224 11.09 -11.82 -4.95
CA THR A 224 11.80 -12.44 -6.07
C THR A 224 12.53 -13.68 -5.56
N ASP A 225 12.94 -14.58 -6.44
CA ASP A 225 13.73 -15.78 -6.10
C ASP A 225 15.04 -15.42 -5.37
N LYS A 226 15.57 -14.25 -5.68
CA LYS A 226 16.73 -13.63 -5.00
C LYS A 226 16.23 -12.47 -4.14
N MET A 227 15.54 -12.75 -3.05
CA MET A 227 15.12 -11.70 -2.13
C MET A 227 16.33 -10.91 -1.62
N ASN A 228 16.70 -9.87 -2.33
CA ASN A 228 17.55 -8.84 -1.80
C ASN A 228 16.69 -7.96 -0.88
N ALA A 229 16.74 -8.21 0.41
CA ALA A 229 16.08 -7.44 1.48
C ALA A 229 16.48 -5.95 1.51
N GLY A 230 16.72 -5.34 0.40
CA GLY A 230 17.14 -3.95 0.25
C GLY A 230 16.58 -3.26 -0.99
N LEU A 231 15.97 -3.99 -1.90
CA LEU A 231 15.35 -3.43 -3.11
C LEU A 231 13.88 -3.11 -2.85
N SER A 232 13.63 -1.96 -2.23
CA SER A 232 12.28 -1.40 -2.19
C SER A 232 12.05 -0.47 -3.37
N LEU A 233 10.91 -0.65 -4.04
CA LEU A 233 10.49 0.17 -5.16
C LEU A 233 9.71 1.39 -4.64
N PRO A 234 10.10 2.63 -4.98
CA PRO A 234 9.27 3.79 -4.70
C PRO A 234 8.03 3.74 -5.61
N LEU A 235 6.85 3.90 -5.03
CA LEU A 235 5.59 3.88 -5.77
C LEU A 235 4.99 5.27 -5.90
N VAL A 236 4.76 5.95 -4.77
CA VAL A 236 4.08 7.25 -4.74
C VAL A 236 4.71 8.15 -3.68
N GLN A 237 5.10 9.35 -4.08
CA GLN A 237 5.60 10.38 -3.19
C GLN A 237 4.46 11.12 -2.48
N GLY A 238 4.77 11.72 -1.33
CA GLY A 238 3.81 12.51 -0.56
C GLY A 238 2.86 11.68 0.31
N VAL A 239 2.92 10.35 0.28
CA VAL A 239 2.15 9.51 1.22
C VAL A 239 2.87 9.53 2.56
N GLU A 240 2.32 10.28 3.53
CA GLU A 240 2.97 10.50 4.83
C GLU A 240 2.62 9.42 5.85
N ARG A 241 1.38 8.90 5.83
CA ARG A 241 0.94 7.83 6.74
C ARG A 241 -0.06 6.91 6.08
N LEU A 242 0.00 5.65 6.48
CA LEU A 242 -0.97 4.61 6.18
C LEU A 242 -1.50 4.05 7.50
N ARG A 243 -2.82 4.00 7.67
CA ARG A 243 -3.48 3.32 8.80
C ARG A 243 -4.53 2.35 8.27
N VAL A 244 -4.64 1.18 8.90
CA VAL A 244 -5.53 0.12 8.45
C VAL A 244 -6.34 -0.39 9.65
N LEU A 245 -7.66 -0.47 9.49
CA LEU A 245 -8.53 -1.22 10.37
C LEU A 245 -8.97 -2.51 9.67
N VAL A 246 -8.97 -3.61 10.39
CA VAL A 246 -9.30 -4.94 9.86
C VAL A 246 -10.77 -5.23 10.12
N ALA A 247 -11.52 -5.50 9.06
CA ALA A 247 -12.91 -5.94 9.14
C ALA A 247 -12.95 -7.45 9.38
N VAL A 248 -13.52 -7.90 10.48
CA VAL A 248 -13.55 -9.31 10.88
C VAL A 248 -14.96 -9.84 10.96
N ASP A 249 -15.09 -11.12 10.62
CA ASP A 249 -16.28 -11.95 10.83
C ASP A 249 -16.00 -12.87 12.03
N GLU A 250 -16.76 -12.70 13.11
CA GLU A 250 -16.67 -13.52 14.34
C GLU A 250 -17.82 -14.52 14.46
N SER A 251 -18.70 -14.56 13.46
CA SER A 251 -19.83 -15.48 13.44
C SER A 251 -19.36 -16.93 13.41
N VAL A 252 -20.13 -17.84 14.02
CA VAL A 252 -19.85 -19.28 14.02
C VAL A 252 -21.10 -20.03 13.57
N PRO A 253 -21.11 -20.57 12.35
CA PRO A 253 -20.10 -20.47 11.29
C PRO A 253 -19.97 -19.06 10.75
N ALA A 254 -18.81 -18.74 10.16
CA ALA A 254 -18.58 -17.45 9.49
C ALA A 254 -19.57 -17.26 8.34
N ASP A 255 -20.21 -16.09 8.26
CA ASP A 255 -21.24 -15.77 7.25
C ASP A 255 -20.76 -14.79 6.17
N GLY A 256 -19.51 -14.32 6.27
CA GLY A 256 -18.89 -13.36 5.34
C GLY A 256 -19.33 -11.92 5.55
N ILE A 257 -20.09 -11.63 6.60
CA ILE A 257 -20.51 -10.29 6.96
C ILE A 257 -19.53 -9.72 7.99
N THR A 258 -19.22 -8.46 7.85
CA THR A 258 -18.36 -7.77 8.84
C THR A 258 -19.11 -7.52 10.13
N ASP A 259 -18.66 -8.12 11.23
CA ASP A 259 -19.22 -7.85 12.56
C ASP A 259 -18.61 -6.59 13.17
N LYS A 260 -17.31 -6.42 13.02
CA LYS A 260 -16.60 -5.28 13.60
C LYS A 260 -15.29 -4.96 12.89
N TYR A 261 -14.78 -3.77 13.18
CA TYR A 261 -13.44 -3.33 12.78
C TYR A 261 -12.51 -3.40 14.00
N LEU A 262 -11.36 -4.04 13.81
CA LEU A 262 -10.32 -4.18 14.83
C LEU A 262 -9.02 -3.51 14.39
N LEU A 263 -8.24 -3.10 15.38
CA LEU A 263 -6.84 -2.76 15.13
C LEU A 263 -6.06 -4.05 14.77
N PRO A 264 -5.05 -3.99 13.90
CA PRO A 264 -4.27 -5.16 13.51
C PRO A 264 -3.71 -5.95 14.70
N GLU A 265 -3.28 -5.26 15.75
CA GLU A 265 -2.76 -5.83 16.98
C GLU A 265 -3.82 -6.48 17.89
N GLN A 266 -5.09 -6.20 17.66
CA GLN A 266 -6.23 -6.76 18.39
C GLN A 266 -6.84 -7.98 17.70
N VAL A 267 -6.49 -8.22 16.43
CA VAL A 267 -7.02 -9.36 15.66
C VAL A 267 -6.42 -10.67 16.21
N PRO A 268 -7.25 -11.61 16.69
CA PRO A 268 -6.76 -12.88 17.21
C PRO A 268 -6.00 -13.71 16.16
N PRO A 269 -4.98 -14.48 16.56
CA PRO A 269 -4.24 -15.36 15.65
C PRO A 269 -5.13 -16.33 14.88
N THR A 270 -6.22 -16.80 15.49
CA THR A 270 -7.19 -17.69 14.86
C THR A 270 -7.83 -17.04 13.63
N ILE A 271 -8.23 -15.77 13.72
CA ILE A 271 -8.81 -15.02 12.59
C ILE A 271 -7.79 -14.83 11.47
N TRP A 272 -6.53 -14.52 11.81
CA TRP A 272 -5.47 -14.45 10.82
C TRP A 272 -5.23 -15.80 10.11
N ASN A 273 -5.26 -16.91 10.85
CA ASN A 273 -4.98 -18.25 10.34
C ASN A 273 -6.11 -18.82 9.49
N THR A 274 -7.35 -18.50 9.82
CA THR A 274 -8.55 -18.94 9.05
C THR A 274 -8.87 -17.97 7.93
N PHE A 275 -8.24 -16.81 7.92
CA PHE A 275 -8.55 -15.70 7.04
C PHE A 275 -10.02 -15.26 7.10
N ALA A 276 -10.61 -15.30 8.30
CA ALA A 276 -11.96 -14.79 8.59
C ALA A 276 -11.95 -13.25 8.64
N ILE A 277 -11.36 -12.65 7.61
CA ILE A 277 -11.20 -11.20 7.42
C ILE A 277 -11.99 -10.83 6.18
N THR A 278 -13.09 -10.11 6.37
CA THR A 278 -13.98 -9.72 5.27
C THR A 278 -13.46 -8.56 4.46
N GLY A 279 -12.55 -7.77 5.02
CA GLY A 279 -11.97 -6.62 4.35
C GLY A 279 -11.09 -5.76 5.25
N VAL A 280 -10.78 -4.58 4.77
CA VAL A 280 -10.05 -3.56 5.52
C VAL A 280 -10.60 -2.17 5.23
N HIS A 281 -10.44 -1.26 6.19
CA HIS A 281 -10.64 0.17 5.99
C HIS A 281 -9.28 0.86 5.98
N LEU A 282 -8.95 1.51 4.88
CA LEU A 282 -7.67 2.18 4.66
C LEU A 282 -7.80 3.68 4.87
N PHE A 283 -6.81 4.25 5.52
CA PHE A 283 -6.63 5.69 5.68
C PHE A 283 -5.24 6.06 5.17
N LEU A 284 -5.16 7.02 4.25
CA LEU A 284 -3.92 7.60 3.76
C LEU A 284 -3.90 9.09 4.10
N LEU A 285 -2.84 9.53 4.74
CA LEU A 285 -2.54 10.96 4.91
C LEU A 285 -1.53 11.35 3.84
N ILE A 286 -1.97 12.19 2.92
CA ILE A 286 -1.14 12.71 1.83
C ILE A 286 -0.64 14.08 2.22
N ARG A 287 0.64 14.34 2.03
CA ARG A 287 1.29 15.61 2.30
C ARG A 287 1.80 16.23 1.00
N ALA A 288 1.68 17.53 0.86
CA ALA A 288 2.32 18.28 -0.22
C ALA A 288 3.82 18.00 -0.28
N LEU A 289 4.40 17.95 -1.47
CA LEU A 289 5.83 17.70 -1.65
C LEU A 289 6.67 18.92 -1.17
N ASP A 290 6.17 20.10 -1.47
CA ASP A 290 6.80 21.38 -1.07
C ASP A 290 6.01 22.10 0.03
N PRO A 291 6.68 22.84 0.90
CA PRO A 291 6.01 23.66 1.89
C PRO A 291 5.42 24.93 1.25
N SER A 292 4.32 25.40 1.83
CA SER A 292 3.68 26.68 1.48
C SER A 292 3.99 27.71 2.57
N PRO A 293 4.87 28.70 2.35
CA PRO A 293 5.32 29.62 3.40
C PRO A 293 4.19 30.36 4.14
N ASP A 294 3.10 30.66 3.42
CA ASP A 294 1.95 31.39 3.94
C ASP A 294 0.87 30.50 4.58
N TYR A 295 1.15 29.17 4.70
CA TYR A 295 0.24 28.19 5.27
C TYR A 295 0.82 27.64 6.59
N LEU A 296 -0.03 27.52 7.60
CA LEU A 296 0.26 26.81 8.84
C LEU A 296 -0.76 25.70 9.05
N ASN A 297 -0.28 24.48 9.22
CA ASN A 297 -1.15 23.32 9.43
C ASN A 297 -1.58 23.20 10.89
N GLU A 298 -2.75 23.76 11.20
CA GLU A 298 -3.39 23.70 12.51
C GLU A 298 -4.52 22.65 12.55
N GLN A 299 -4.67 21.85 11.49
CA GLN A 299 -5.75 20.86 11.39
C GLN A 299 -5.42 19.60 12.18
N ARG A 300 -6.46 18.99 12.74
CA ARG A 300 -6.43 17.64 13.31
C ARG A 300 -6.93 16.64 12.28
N TYR A 301 -6.29 15.47 12.24
CA TYR A 301 -6.67 14.41 11.31
C TYR A 301 -7.08 13.18 12.11
N LEU A 302 -8.25 12.61 11.79
CA LEU A 302 -8.74 11.37 12.39
C LEU A 302 -8.51 10.22 11.42
N MET A 303 -7.55 9.34 11.74
CA MET A 303 -7.20 8.18 10.94
C MET A 303 -7.61 6.91 11.69
N GLY A 304 -8.85 6.49 11.51
CA GLY A 304 -9.42 5.36 12.26
C GLY A 304 -9.43 5.62 13.76
N ASP A 305 -8.59 4.92 14.50
CA ASP A 305 -8.40 5.04 15.94
C ASP A 305 -7.47 6.18 16.36
N GLN A 306 -6.66 6.70 15.43
CA GLN A 306 -5.64 7.70 15.72
C GLN A 306 -6.16 9.11 15.47
N SER A 307 -6.14 9.94 16.51
CA SER A 307 -6.33 11.40 16.39
C SER A 307 -4.98 12.08 16.34
N LEU A 308 -4.57 12.51 15.15
CA LEU A 308 -3.31 13.22 14.96
C LEU A 308 -3.47 14.69 15.36
N PRO A 309 -2.61 15.21 16.24
CA PRO A 309 -2.62 16.63 16.61
C PRO A 309 -2.17 17.49 15.41
N PRO A 310 -2.39 18.82 15.47
CA PRO A 310 -1.86 19.74 14.49
C PRO A 310 -0.34 19.58 14.33
N PHE A 311 0.10 19.54 13.09
CA PHE A 311 1.54 19.40 12.79
C PHE A 311 2.31 20.71 13.00
N ASN A 312 1.62 21.86 12.94
CA ASN A 312 2.19 23.20 13.10
C ASN A 312 3.38 23.45 12.16
N ASP A 313 3.30 22.91 10.95
CA ASP A 313 4.26 23.09 9.89
C ASP A 313 3.62 23.73 8.65
N HIS A 314 4.41 23.97 7.61
CA HIS A 314 3.98 24.64 6.39
C HIS A 314 3.51 23.70 5.28
N TYR A 315 3.24 22.43 5.59
CA TYR A 315 2.79 21.45 4.59
C TYR A 315 1.26 21.28 4.62
N GLN A 316 0.64 21.40 3.46
CA GLN A 316 -0.75 21.03 3.29
C GLN A 316 -0.89 19.51 3.31
N ARG A 317 -2.02 19.02 3.85
CA ARG A 317 -2.33 17.60 3.95
C ARG A 317 -3.75 17.32 3.54
N LEU A 318 -3.94 16.12 2.95
CA LEU A 318 -5.23 15.59 2.55
C LEU A 318 -5.39 14.19 3.14
N LEU A 319 -6.46 13.98 3.90
CA LEU A 319 -6.83 12.64 4.38
C LEU A 319 -7.77 11.98 3.35
N MET A 320 -7.39 10.81 2.90
CA MET A 320 -8.20 9.95 2.03
C MET A 320 -8.49 8.63 2.75
N GLN A 321 -9.68 8.07 2.52
CA GLN A 321 -10.08 6.80 3.12
C GLN A 321 -10.94 5.98 2.17
N THR A 322 -10.87 4.65 2.32
CA THR A 322 -11.68 3.72 1.53
C THR A 322 -11.81 2.38 2.25
N SER A 323 -12.87 1.64 1.93
CA SER A 323 -13.05 0.25 2.35
C SER A 323 -12.75 -0.70 1.20
N VAL A 324 -12.05 -1.78 1.49
CA VAL A 324 -11.73 -2.85 0.53
C VAL A 324 -12.31 -4.14 1.07
N TYR A 325 -13.22 -4.73 0.31
CA TYR A 325 -13.78 -6.04 0.58
C TYR A 325 -12.89 -7.14 -0.01
N PHE A 326 -12.78 -8.29 0.68
CA PHE A 326 -11.99 -9.45 0.27
C PHE A 326 -12.87 -10.59 -0.27
N PRO A 327 -13.00 -10.72 -1.60
CA PRO A 327 -13.81 -11.79 -2.18
C PRO A 327 -13.22 -13.19 -1.96
N ASN A 328 -11.94 -13.27 -1.59
CA ASN A 328 -11.22 -14.54 -1.35
C ASN A 328 -11.08 -14.85 0.14
N ALA A 329 -11.82 -14.18 1.02
CA ALA A 329 -11.85 -14.49 2.44
C ALA A 329 -12.25 -15.97 2.66
N GLY A 330 -11.68 -16.56 3.70
CA GLY A 330 -11.94 -17.97 4.03
C GLY A 330 -13.36 -18.15 4.55
N LEU A 331 -14.32 -18.28 3.65
CA LEU A 331 -15.64 -18.76 3.99
C LEU A 331 -15.56 -20.29 4.15
N PRO A 332 -16.18 -20.88 5.18
CA PRO A 332 -16.33 -22.32 5.23
C PRO A 332 -17.03 -22.77 3.95
N LYS A 333 -16.39 -23.66 3.20
CA LYS A 333 -17.08 -24.38 2.13
C LYS A 333 -17.89 -25.46 2.81
N ASP A 334 -19.19 -25.39 2.69
CA ASP A 334 -20.13 -26.47 3.07
C ASP A 334 -19.73 -27.77 2.40
#